data_99895efeccea4e9939d478d80ac22133
#
_entry.id   99895efeccea4e9939d478d80ac22133
#
_cell.length_a   1.000
_cell.length_b   1.000
_cell.length_c   1.000
_cell.angle_alpha   90.00
_cell.angle_beta   90.00
_cell.angle_gamma   90.00
#
_symmetry.space_group_name_H-M   'P 1'
#
loop_
_entity.id
_entity.type
_entity.pdbx_description
1 polymer ?
#
loop_
_entity_poly.entity_id
_entity_poly.type
_entity_poly.pdbx_seq_one_letter_code
_entity_poly.pdbx_strand_id
1 'polypeptide(L)'
;MSIALEMTTPIADRAPFRLLVVLSTAVVCAIVGAKAFALKMDAISEFPLPLCAADASSGNKVEVVNSYAIPDMPGKRVTVVRVTYGPGGFTPPHRHGGIVTAYITKGRIRSQLNDGPVEIFDVGQSFFEPLGTIHRISANASDTEWAELIAVFVAEEGAQLTTLIEP
;
A
#
# COMPACT_ATOMS: atom_id res chain seq x y z
N MET A 1 56.08 42.99 -48.59
CA MET A 1 54.90 43.87 -48.51
C MET A 1 53.72 43.09 -49.03
N SER A 2 52.97 42.45 -48.10
CA SER A 2 51.91 41.52 -48.40
C SER A 2 50.62 42.10 -47.82
N ILE A 3 49.63 42.33 -48.63
CA ILE A 3 48.33 42.90 -48.29
C ILE A 3 47.38 41.73 -48.11
N ALA A 4 46.86 41.52 -46.89
CA ALA A 4 45.83 40.55 -46.58
C ALA A 4 44.47 41.18 -46.84
N LEU A 5 43.64 40.53 -47.67
CA LEU A 5 42.27 40.89 -47.97
C LEU A 5 41.32 40.15 -47.02
N GLU A 6 40.71 40.86 -46.11
CA GLU A 6 39.60 40.30 -45.26
C GLU A 6 38.30 40.24 -46.06
N MET A 7 37.75 39.06 -46.23
CA MET A 7 36.41 38.84 -46.73
C MET A 7 35.44 38.68 -45.56
N THR A 8 34.60 39.70 -45.33
CA THR A 8 33.49 39.64 -44.41
C THR A 8 32.25 38.99 -45.08
N THR A 9 31.79 37.86 -44.57
CA THR A 9 30.54 37.24 -45.01
C THR A 9 29.37 37.78 -44.16
N PRO A 10 28.22 38.07 -44.72
CA PRO A 10 27.06 38.50 -43.93
C PRO A 10 26.42 37.35 -43.22
N ILE A 11 26.10 37.56 -41.94
CA ILE A 11 25.34 36.62 -41.08
C ILE A 11 23.88 36.68 -41.51
N ALA A 12 23.36 35.58 -42.08
CA ALA A 12 21.95 35.44 -42.41
C ALA A 12 21.14 35.20 -41.13
N ASP A 13 20.16 36.05 -40.89
CA ASP A 13 19.22 36.01 -39.77
C ASP A 13 18.31 34.75 -39.85
N ARG A 14 18.43 33.85 -38.89
CA ARG A 14 17.67 32.59 -38.80
C ARG A 14 16.61 32.61 -37.68
N ALA A 15 16.06 33.77 -37.35
CA ALA A 15 15.13 33.93 -36.26
C ALA A 15 13.75 33.25 -36.40
N PRO A 16 13.10 33.09 -37.56
CA PRO A 16 11.73 32.55 -37.60
C PRO A 16 11.61 31.04 -37.39
N PHE A 17 12.69 30.25 -37.69
CA PHE A 17 12.60 28.80 -37.61
C PHE A 17 12.67 28.26 -36.17
N ARG A 18 13.37 28.94 -35.26
CA ARG A 18 13.50 28.52 -33.86
C ARG A 18 12.22 28.74 -33.06
N LEU A 19 11.43 29.75 -33.39
CA LEU A 19 10.18 30.04 -32.70
C LEU A 19 9.08 29.02 -33.01
N LEU A 20 9.05 28.48 -34.22
CA LEU A 20 8.05 27.49 -34.64
C LEU A 20 8.27 26.12 -34.00
N VAL A 21 9.54 25.71 -33.79
CA VAL A 21 9.89 24.46 -33.15
C VAL A 21 9.59 24.49 -31.66
N VAL A 22 9.81 25.63 -30.98
CA VAL A 22 9.49 25.75 -29.51
C VAL A 22 7.98 25.72 -29.27
N LEU A 23 7.17 26.33 -30.14
CA LEU A 23 5.70 26.30 -30.03
C LEU A 23 5.15 24.87 -30.25
N SER A 24 5.69 24.12 -31.22
CA SER A 24 5.24 22.75 -31.48
C SER A 24 5.57 21.77 -30.35
N THR A 25 6.73 21.92 -29.71
CA THR A 25 7.12 21.06 -28.57
C THR A 25 6.31 21.37 -27.30
N ALA A 26 5.96 22.63 -27.07
CA ALA A 26 5.13 23.03 -25.94
C ALA A 26 3.69 22.46 -26.04
N VAL A 27 3.09 22.46 -27.25
CA VAL A 27 1.76 21.89 -27.47
C VAL A 27 1.76 20.36 -27.31
N VAL A 28 2.77 19.67 -27.81
CA VAL A 28 2.90 18.22 -27.66
C VAL A 28 3.09 17.81 -26.19
N CYS A 29 3.92 18.53 -25.44
CA CYS A 29 4.09 18.27 -24.01
C CYS A 29 2.80 18.51 -23.20
N ALA A 30 1.98 19.52 -23.56
CA ALA A 30 0.71 19.78 -22.90
C ALA A 30 -0.32 18.67 -23.18
N ILE A 31 -0.38 18.14 -24.40
CA ILE A 31 -1.30 17.05 -24.76
C ILE A 31 -0.89 15.72 -24.11
N VAL A 32 0.40 15.40 -24.05
CA VAL A 32 0.91 14.18 -23.40
C VAL A 32 0.76 14.29 -21.89
N GLY A 33 0.99 15.46 -21.29
CA GLY A 33 0.81 15.69 -19.86
C GLY A 33 -0.66 15.56 -19.44
N ALA A 34 -1.60 16.07 -20.22
CA ALA A 34 -3.04 15.97 -19.94
C ALA A 34 -3.56 14.51 -20.04
N LYS A 35 -3.07 13.72 -20.99
CA LYS A 35 -3.42 12.30 -21.10
C LYS A 35 -2.82 11.45 -19.98
N ALA A 36 -1.59 11.74 -19.53
CA ALA A 36 -0.98 11.05 -18.41
C ALA A 36 -1.65 11.37 -17.07
N PHE A 37 -2.22 12.59 -16.92
CA PHE A 37 -2.96 12.96 -15.71
C PHE A 37 -4.38 12.35 -15.69
N ALA A 38 -5.04 12.22 -16.84
CA ALA A 38 -6.37 11.61 -16.93
C ALA A 38 -6.37 10.08 -16.66
N LEU A 39 -5.25 9.39 -16.93
CA LEU A 39 -5.12 7.94 -16.70
C LEU A 39 -4.90 7.53 -15.21
N LYS A 40 -4.73 8.49 -14.31
CA LYS A 40 -4.47 8.24 -12.89
C LYS A 40 -5.68 8.33 -11.97
N MET A 41 -6.86 8.66 -12.47
CA MET A 41 -8.04 8.90 -11.63
C MET A 41 -9.08 7.77 -11.63
N ASP A 42 -8.89 6.68 -12.37
CA ASP A 42 -9.90 5.61 -12.48
C ASP A 42 -9.63 4.37 -11.61
N ALA A 43 -8.79 4.46 -10.60
CA ALA A 43 -8.41 3.31 -9.77
C ALA A 43 -8.93 3.35 -8.32
N ILE A 44 -10.03 4.07 -8.04
CA ILE A 44 -10.79 3.86 -6.82
C ILE A 44 -11.99 2.99 -7.19
N SER A 45 -11.73 1.71 -7.46
CA SER A 45 -12.76 0.69 -7.46
C SER A 45 -13.17 0.48 -6.00
N GLU A 46 -14.34 0.95 -5.65
CA GLU A 46 -15.02 0.64 -4.40
C GLU A 46 -15.42 -0.84 -4.40
N PHE A 47 -14.45 -1.73 -4.15
CA PHE A 47 -14.79 -3.09 -3.74
C PHE A 47 -14.95 -3.08 -2.23
N PRO A 48 -16.12 -3.38 -1.69
CA PRO A 48 -16.27 -3.64 -0.27
C PRO A 48 -15.47 -4.91 0.03
N LEU A 49 -14.26 -4.76 0.56
CA LEU A 49 -13.50 -5.89 1.08
C LEU A 49 -14.31 -6.42 2.27
N PRO A 50 -14.66 -7.72 2.29
CA PRO A 50 -15.31 -8.31 3.44
C PRO A 50 -14.31 -8.37 4.60
N LEU A 51 -14.31 -7.30 5.40
CA LEU A 51 -13.64 -7.29 6.69
C LEU A 51 -14.61 -7.91 7.69
N CYS A 52 -14.14 -8.88 8.47
CA CYS A 52 -14.87 -9.33 9.65
C CYS A 52 -15.12 -8.11 10.54
N ALA A 53 -16.38 -7.88 10.89
CA ALA A 53 -16.73 -6.83 11.82
C ALA A 53 -15.99 -7.12 13.14
N ALA A 54 -15.12 -6.20 13.56
CA ALA A 54 -14.57 -6.23 14.91
C ALA A 54 -15.74 -6.09 15.89
N ASP A 55 -15.76 -6.90 16.96
CA ASP A 55 -16.76 -6.79 17.99
C ASP A 55 -16.67 -5.39 18.65
N ALA A 56 -17.70 -4.57 18.42
CA ALA A 56 -17.73 -3.18 18.90
C ALA A 56 -17.75 -3.10 20.44
N SER A 57 -18.02 -4.21 21.14
CA SER A 57 -18.09 -4.27 22.59
C SER A 57 -16.74 -4.15 23.29
N SER A 58 -15.63 -4.47 22.59
CA SER A 58 -14.26 -4.45 23.13
C SER A 58 -13.45 -3.21 22.72
N GLY A 59 -14.02 -2.28 21.96
CA GLY A 59 -13.28 -1.16 21.37
C GLY A 59 -12.34 -1.56 20.23
N ASN A 60 -12.45 -2.78 19.72
CA ASN A 60 -11.65 -3.27 18.60
C ASN A 60 -12.05 -2.56 17.31
N LYS A 61 -11.08 -2.25 16.45
CA LYS A 61 -11.32 -1.62 15.16
C LYS A 61 -10.41 -2.19 14.10
N VAL A 62 -10.97 -2.47 12.92
CA VAL A 62 -10.23 -2.91 11.74
C VAL A 62 -10.52 -1.95 10.60
N GLU A 63 -9.47 -1.37 10.02
CA GLU A 63 -9.59 -0.35 8.96
C GLU A 63 -8.68 -0.70 7.80
N VAL A 64 -9.22 -0.75 6.58
CA VAL A 64 -8.37 -0.76 5.38
C VAL A 64 -7.77 0.63 5.19
N VAL A 65 -6.45 0.71 5.27
CA VAL A 65 -5.71 1.95 5.04
C VAL A 65 -5.54 2.17 3.55
N ASN A 66 -5.16 1.12 2.82
CA ASN A 66 -5.00 1.17 1.37
C ASN A 66 -4.96 -0.24 0.75
N SER A 67 -5.19 -0.30 -0.57
CA SER A 67 -5.05 -1.54 -1.35
C SER A 67 -4.57 -1.24 -2.77
N TYR A 68 -3.52 -1.94 -3.20
CA TYR A 68 -2.88 -1.73 -4.51
C TYR A 68 -2.81 -3.05 -5.28
N ALA A 69 -3.11 -3.02 -6.58
CA ALA A 69 -2.73 -4.09 -7.47
C ALA A 69 -1.19 -4.15 -7.59
N ILE A 70 -0.63 -5.34 -7.72
CA ILE A 70 0.81 -5.53 -7.93
C ILE A 70 1.04 -5.63 -9.44
N PRO A 71 1.69 -4.63 -10.12
CA PRO A 71 1.79 -4.60 -11.58
C PRO A 71 2.46 -5.85 -12.18
N ASP A 72 3.50 -6.35 -11.52
CA ASP A 72 4.30 -7.50 -11.98
C ASP A 72 3.75 -8.86 -11.50
N MET A 73 2.61 -8.87 -10.80
CA MET A 73 1.93 -10.07 -10.31
C MET A 73 0.42 -9.96 -10.57
N PRO A 74 -0.03 -10.15 -11.82
CA PRO A 74 -1.44 -10.05 -12.19
C PRO A 74 -2.35 -10.89 -11.29
N GLY A 75 -3.48 -10.32 -10.86
CA GLY A 75 -4.42 -10.96 -9.94
C GLY A 75 -4.01 -10.91 -8.46
N LYS A 76 -2.88 -10.29 -8.12
CA LYS A 76 -2.46 -10.08 -6.73
C LYS A 76 -2.60 -8.63 -6.29
N ARG A 77 -2.89 -8.46 -5.00
CA ARG A 77 -2.99 -7.16 -4.34
C ARG A 77 -2.18 -7.13 -3.05
N VAL A 78 -1.61 -5.95 -2.78
CA VAL A 78 -1.15 -5.59 -1.43
C VAL A 78 -2.27 -4.80 -0.76
N THR A 79 -2.70 -5.24 0.41
CA THR A 79 -3.69 -4.51 1.22
C THR A 79 -3.10 -4.22 2.59
N VAL A 80 -3.14 -2.96 2.98
CA VAL A 80 -2.67 -2.47 4.28
C VAL A 80 -3.87 -2.26 5.19
N VAL A 81 -3.87 -2.91 6.34
CA VAL A 81 -4.95 -2.88 7.33
C VAL A 81 -4.40 -2.42 8.66
N ARG A 82 -5.06 -1.46 9.30
CA ARG A 82 -4.83 -1.10 10.70
C ARG A 82 -5.78 -1.91 11.57
N VAL A 83 -5.22 -2.56 12.58
CA VAL A 83 -5.97 -3.28 13.61
C VAL A 83 -5.69 -2.62 14.95
N THR A 84 -6.72 -2.15 15.62
CA THR A 84 -6.64 -1.56 16.95
C THR A 84 -7.41 -2.43 17.92
N TYR A 85 -6.79 -2.78 19.04
CA TYR A 85 -7.40 -3.52 20.14
C TYR A 85 -7.51 -2.62 21.36
N GLY A 86 -8.71 -2.54 21.94
CA GLY A 86 -8.90 -2.01 23.28
C GLY A 86 -8.24 -2.91 24.34
N PRO A 87 -8.25 -2.49 25.62
CA PRO A 87 -7.80 -3.31 26.75
C PRO A 87 -8.50 -4.68 26.74
N GLY A 88 -7.72 -5.79 26.81
CA GLY A 88 -8.24 -7.15 26.74
C GLY A 88 -8.83 -7.55 25.38
N GLY A 89 -8.77 -6.68 24.37
CA GLY A 89 -9.34 -6.91 23.03
C GLY A 89 -8.61 -8.02 22.26
N PHE A 90 -9.36 -8.76 21.43
CA PHE A 90 -8.81 -9.84 20.62
C PHE A 90 -9.63 -10.05 19.34
N THR A 91 -9.04 -10.77 18.39
CA THR A 91 -9.74 -11.37 17.24
C THR A 91 -9.88 -12.87 17.52
N PRO A 92 -11.07 -13.47 17.33
CA PRO A 92 -11.24 -14.92 17.44
C PRO A 92 -10.29 -15.70 16.50
N PRO A 93 -10.08 -17.01 16.71
CA PRO A 93 -9.28 -17.83 15.81
C PRO A 93 -9.71 -17.67 14.36
N HIS A 94 -8.74 -17.47 13.46
CA HIS A 94 -9.03 -17.15 12.07
C HIS A 94 -7.90 -17.59 11.13
N ARG A 95 -8.18 -17.51 9.83
CA ARG A 95 -7.20 -17.69 8.75
C ARG A 95 -7.22 -16.49 7.82
N HIS A 96 -6.11 -16.25 7.15
CA HIS A 96 -6.00 -15.22 6.13
C HIS A 96 -6.02 -15.81 4.71
N GLY A 97 -6.67 -15.09 3.79
CA GLY A 97 -6.74 -15.45 2.36
C GLY A 97 -5.47 -15.13 1.57
N GLY A 98 -4.39 -14.79 2.25
CA GLY A 98 -3.08 -14.48 1.70
C GLY A 98 -2.01 -14.62 2.77
N ILE A 99 -0.77 -14.24 2.44
CA ILE A 99 0.29 -14.07 3.43
C ILE A 99 0.14 -12.73 4.13
N VAL A 100 0.56 -12.66 5.39
CA VAL A 100 0.48 -11.42 6.19
C VAL A 100 1.82 -11.13 6.86
N THR A 101 2.21 -9.88 6.86
CA THR A 101 3.22 -9.35 7.77
C THR A 101 2.55 -8.35 8.70
N ALA A 102 2.60 -8.58 10.00
CA ALA A 102 2.10 -7.67 11.01
C ALA A 102 3.26 -6.90 11.66
N TYR A 103 3.10 -5.59 11.81
CA TYR A 103 4.07 -4.70 12.46
C TYR A 103 3.38 -3.94 13.60
N ILE A 104 3.94 -3.98 14.79
CA ILE A 104 3.34 -3.40 15.98
C ILE A 104 3.68 -1.91 16.07
N THR A 105 2.66 -1.05 16.11
CA THR A 105 2.78 0.40 16.16
C THR A 105 2.48 0.98 17.55
N LYS A 106 1.72 0.25 18.38
CA LYS A 106 1.37 0.69 19.74
C LYS A 106 1.13 -0.51 20.66
N GLY A 107 1.49 -0.35 21.92
CA GLY A 107 1.25 -1.37 22.96
C GLY A 107 1.99 -2.67 22.71
N ARG A 108 1.35 -3.80 23.03
CA ARG A 108 1.92 -5.14 22.85
C ARG A 108 0.85 -6.09 22.31
N ILE A 109 1.24 -6.94 21.38
CA ILE A 109 0.37 -7.95 20.77
C ILE A 109 0.81 -9.33 21.22
N ARG A 110 -0.15 -10.13 21.69
CA ARG A 110 0.01 -11.57 21.98
C ARG A 110 -0.49 -12.33 20.76
N SER A 111 0.36 -13.17 20.19
CA SER A 111 0.06 -13.95 18.99
C SER A 111 0.41 -15.42 19.19
N GLN A 112 -0.38 -16.31 18.58
CA GLN A 112 -0.07 -17.72 18.44
C GLN A 112 -0.48 -18.20 17.05
N LEU A 113 0.46 -18.74 16.30
CA LEU A 113 0.24 -19.30 14.96
C LEU A 113 0.22 -20.84 15.05
N ASN A 114 -0.84 -21.46 14.51
CA ASN A 114 -1.08 -22.91 14.60
C ASN A 114 -0.95 -23.42 16.07
N ASP A 115 -0.20 -24.50 16.26
CA ASP A 115 0.12 -25.08 17.57
C ASP A 115 1.52 -24.64 18.09
N GLY A 116 2.05 -23.55 17.53
CA GLY A 116 3.31 -22.95 17.94
C GLY A 116 3.23 -22.27 19.31
N PRO A 117 4.35 -21.70 19.78
CA PRO A 117 4.37 -20.97 21.04
C PRO A 117 3.50 -19.73 21.01
N VAL A 118 3.01 -19.33 22.18
CA VAL A 118 2.44 -17.99 22.37
C VAL A 118 3.58 -16.99 22.52
N GLU A 119 3.59 -15.98 21.66
CA GLU A 119 4.63 -14.95 21.62
C GLU A 119 4.02 -13.57 21.90
N ILE A 120 4.82 -12.68 22.46
CA ILE A 120 4.45 -11.27 22.68
C ILE A 120 5.38 -10.41 21.84
N PHE A 121 4.79 -9.51 21.06
CA PHE A 121 5.50 -8.57 20.19
C PHE A 121 5.31 -7.15 20.70
N ASP A 122 6.42 -6.47 20.92
CA ASP A 122 6.49 -5.07 21.35
C ASP A 122 6.47 -4.12 20.13
N VAL A 123 6.27 -2.83 20.38
CA VAL A 123 6.37 -1.78 19.35
C VAL A 123 7.70 -1.88 18.60
N GLY A 124 7.64 -1.81 17.27
CA GLY A 124 8.79 -1.95 16.38
C GLY A 124 9.11 -3.39 15.97
N GLN A 125 8.48 -4.38 16.58
CA GLN A 125 8.61 -5.78 16.19
C GLN A 125 7.56 -6.17 15.15
N SER A 126 7.78 -7.29 14.47
CA SER A 126 6.88 -7.85 13.47
C SER A 126 6.85 -9.37 13.52
N PHE A 127 5.76 -9.95 13.02
CA PHE A 127 5.66 -11.38 12.76
C PHE A 127 5.08 -11.65 11.38
N PHE A 128 5.29 -12.86 10.88
CA PHE A 128 4.86 -13.29 9.57
C PHE A 128 3.91 -14.48 9.66
N GLU A 129 2.82 -14.42 8.90
CA GLU A 129 1.81 -15.46 8.79
C GLU A 129 1.83 -16.04 7.36
N PRO A 130 2.36 -17.24 7.18
CA PRO A 130 2.27 -17.96 5.92
C PRO A 130 0.81 -18.22 5.50
N LEU A 131 0.58 -18.37 4.21
CA LEU A 131 -0.73 -18.77 3.69
C LEU A 131 -1.20 -20.09 4.34
N GLY A 132 -2.47 -20.11 4.76
CA GLY A 132 -3.08 -21.28 5.38
C GLY A 132 -2.81 -21.45 6.88
N THR A 133 -2.01 -20.56 7.47
CA THR A 133 -1.79 -20.52 8.93
C THR A 133 -3.11 -20.22 9.65
N ILE A 134 -3.31 -20.90 10.78
CA ILE A 134 -4.36 -20.56 11.74
C ILE A 134 -3.76 -19.58 12.76
N HIS A 135 -4.29 -18.36 12.81
CA HIS A 135 -3.98 -17.42 13.88
C HIS A 135 -4.89 -17.73 15.08
N ARG A 136 -4.39 -18.55 15.99
CA ARG A 136 -5.15 -19.02 17.16
C ARG A 136 -5.35 -17.93 18.20
N ILE A 137 -4.34 -17.12 18.41
CA ILE A 137 -4.38 -15.99 19.34
C ILE A 137 -3.91 -14.74 18.60
N SER A 138 -4.78 -13.75 18.52
CA SER A 138 -4.47 -12.40 18.07
C SER A 138 -5.11 -11.44 19.04
N ALA A 139 -4.34 -10.94 20.02
CA ALA A 139 -4.90 -10.24 21.17
C ALA A 139 -3.97 -9.11 21.65
N ASN A 140 -4.59 -8.11 22.28
CA ASN A 140 -3.86 -7.17 23.12
C ASN A 140 -3.28 -7.92 24.34
N ALA A 141 -2.01 -7.73 24.63
CA ALA A 141 -1.35 -8.33 25.78
C ALA A 141 -1.61 -7.55 27.10
N SER A 142 -2.39 -6.47 27.05
CA SER A 142 -2.72 -5.61 28.19
C SER A 142 -4.23 -5.51 28.39
N ASP A 143 -4.65 -5.55 29.66
CA ASP A 143 -6.05 -5.32 30.07
C ASP A 143 -6.34 -3.85 30.40
N THR A 144 -5.35 -2.97 30.28
CA THR A 144 -5.47 -1.54 30.62
C THR A 144 -5.05 -0.58 29.53
N GLU A 145 -4.15 -1.02 28.64
CA GLU A 145 -3.58 -0.20 27.58
C GLU A 145 -4.10 -0.62 26.20
N TRP A 146 -4.15 0.31 25.26
CA TRP A 146 -4.48 0.04 23.88
C TRP A 146 -3.29 -0.54 23.12
N ALA A 147 -3.56 -1.44 22.18
CA ALA A 147 -2.57 -1.95 21.25
C ALA A 147 -3.00 -1.72 19.80
N GLU A 148 -2.02 -1.57 18.89
CA GLU A 148 -2.24 -1.40 17.47
C GLU A 148 -1.16 -2.10 16.66
N LEU A 149 -1.56 -2.68 15.55
CA LEU A 149 -0.67 -3.22 14.53
C LEU A 149 -1.11 -2.77 13.14
N ILE A 150 -0.15 -2.77 12.22
CA ILE A 150 -0.38 -2.67 10.78
C ILE A 150 -0.16 -4.06 10.18
N ALA A 151 -1.21 -4.62 9.59
CA ALA A 151 -1.15 -5.88 8.86
C ALA A 151 -1.07 -5.59 7.35
N VAL A 152 -0.02 -6.12 6.71
CA VAL A 152 0.18 -6.01 5.26
C VAL A 152 -0.10 -7.38 4.64
N PHE A 153 -1.16 -7.45 3.87
CA PHE A 153 -1.61 -8.65 3.16
C PHE A 153 -1.06 -8.66 1.73
N VAL A 154 -0.63 -9.83 1.26
CA VAL A 154 -0.48 -10.13 -0.17
C VAL A 154 -1.42 -11.30 -0.48
N ALA A 155 -2.47 -11.00 -1.25
CA ALA A 155 -3.56 -11.95 -1.51
C ALA A 155 -4.02 -11.88 -2.98
N GLU A 156 -4.82 -12.86 -3.40
CA GLU A 156 -5.53 -12.79 -4.68
C GLU A 156 -6.51 -11.61 -4.68
N GLU A 157 -6.74 -11.03 -5.83
CA GLU A 157 -7.78 -10.01 -6.00
C GLU A 157 -9.16 -10.59 -5.69
N GLY A 158 -9.92 -9.91 -4.84
CA GLY A 158 -11.23 -10.39 -4.36
C GLY A 158 -11.18 -11.48 -3.28
N ALA A 159 -9.99 -11.89 -2.81
CA ALA A 159 -9.89 -12.84 -1.70
C ALA A 159 -10.48 -12.25 -0.42
N GLN A 160 -11.19 -13.08 0.35
CA GLN A 160 -11.58 -12.76 1.71
C GLN A 160 -10.31 -12.71 2.59
N LEU A 161 -9.96 -11.53 3.08
CA LEU A 161 -8.69 -11.34 3.81
C LEU A 161 -8.65 -12.08 5.15
N THR A 162 -9.81 -12.23 5.82
CA THR A 162 -9.90 -12.91 7.11
C THR A 162 -11.15 -13.76 7.17
N THR A 163 -11.01 -15.03 7.54
CA THR A 163 -12.11 -15.97 7.75
C THR A 163 -12.03 -16.52 9.17
N LEU A 164 -13.06 -16.30 9.97
CA LEU A 164 -13.13 -16.86 11.32
C LEU A 164 -13.25 -18.38 11.26
N ILE A 165 -12.67 -19.06 12.24
CA ILE A 165 -12.78 -20.50 12.39
C ILE A 165 -13.82 -20.73 13.49
N GLU A 166 -14.85 -21.46 13.14
CA GLU A 166 -15.82 -21.90 14.12
C GLU A 166 -15.19 -22.91 15.09
N PRO A 167 -15.54 -22.86 16.38
CA PRO A 167 -15.02 -23.75 17.41
C PRO A 167 -15.39 -25.23 17.20
#